data_b238912edc43e24238b9925ccc965627
#
_entry.id   b238912edc43e24238b9925ccc965627
#
_cell.length_a   1.000
_cell.length_b   1.000
_cell.length_c   1.000
_cell.angle_alpha   90.00
_cell.angle_beta   90.00
_cell.angle_gamma   90.00
#
_symmetry.space_group_name_H-M   'P 1'
#
loop_
_entity.id
_entity.type
_entity.pdbx_description
1 polymer ?
#
loop_
_entity_poly.entity_id
_entity_poly.type
_entity_poly.pdbx_seq_one_letter_code
_entity_poly.pdbx_strand_id
1 'polypeptide(L)'
;MRANGKYIAKDGLEYFMCPFTDFVLTCGPNESKYHMGTEAIDVRGAEIGVSYPYYAPATSKCLRIYPESGQAMWQTVNNVHCSNGYTGKVTYMTVHDDTLNAIPGQTVVPQGSQLGNMGTKGNASGVHCHIEFSESADTSWFKNSYGNYMFNNEVDPENVMYMNDTNIIYGYGNWKYIPKETHKIGYQCHVQDEGWQDWKFDGQTAGTTGKSKRMEAIRIDYKGDVYAKAHIQDIGWEDYGKIDINTIIGTTGESKRLECLCLKGNFKYRVHIQDTGWTNWTVADGIATMGTVGQALRMEAIEIVEL
;
A
#
# COMPACT_ATOMS: atom_id res chain seq x y z
N MET A 1 12.63 0.96 4.68
CA MET A 1 11.58 -0.09 4.44
C MET A 1 11.70 -1.16 5.52
N ARG A 2 10.60 -1.72 6.00
CA ARG A 2 10.68 -2.89 6.89
C ARG A 2 10.95 -4.14 6.07
N ALA A 3 11.79 -5.03 6.57
CA ALA A 3 12.02 -6.34 5.97
C ALA A 3 10.68 -7.06 5.72
N ASN A 4 10.50 -7.64 4.52
CA ASN A 4 9.29 -8.31 4.07
C ASN A 4 8.03 -7.41 3.94
N GLY A 5 8.16 -6.09 3.98
CA GLY A 5 7.08 -5.16 3.68
C GLY A 5 6.71 -5.19 2.20
N LYS A 6 5.42 -5.32 1.89
CA LYS A 6 4.90 -5.16 0.52
C LYS A 6 3.95 -3.97 0.46
N TYR A 7 4.15 -3.14 -0.55
CA TYR A 7 3.33 -1.96 -0.80
C TYR A 7 2.76 -2.06 -2.21
N ILE A 8 1.49 -2.45 -2.29
CA ILE A 8 0.77 -2.74 -3.54
C ILE A 8 -0.39 -1.77 -3.67
N ALA A 9 -0.51 -1.13 -4.82
CA ALA A 9 -1.62 -0.26 -5.17
C ALA A 9 -2.88 -1.06 -5.55
N LYS A 10 -4.02 -0.37 -5.69
CA LYS A 10 -5.31 -1.00 -6.05
C LYS A 10 -5.30 -1.72 -7.40
N ASP A 11 -4.48 -1.27 -8.33
CA ASP A 11 -4.31 -1.89 -9.65
C ASP A 11 -3.38 -3.12 -9.63
N GLY A 12 -2.84 -3.47 -8.47
CA GLY A 12 -1.95 -4.62 -8.26
C GLY A 12 -0.48 -4.35 -8.53
N LEU A 13 -0.10 -3.11 -8.91
CA LEU A 13 1.30 -2.73 -9.09
C LEU A 13 1.94 -2.38 -7.74
N GLU A 14 3.25 -2.63 -7.64
CA GLU A 14 4.02 -2.21 -6.46
C GLU A 14 4.30 -0.70 -6.50
N TYR A 15 4.30 -0.04 -5.33
CA TYR A 15 4.93 1.27 -5.17
C TYR A 15 6.44 1.12 -5.08
N PHE A 16 7.20 2.04 -5.66
CA PHE A 16 8.66 2.04 -5.56
C PHE A 16 9.08 2.71 -4.24
N MET A 17 9.60 1.91 -3.31
CA MET A 17 9.86 2.33 -1.93
C MET A 17 11.31 2.74 -1.72
N CYS A 18 11.56 3.60 -0.74
CA CYS A 18 12.92 3.85 -0.25
C CYS A 18 13.54 2.54 0.26
N PRO A 19 14.72 2.15 -0.23
CA PRO A 19 15.34 0.88 0.16
C PRO A 19 15.93 0.89 1.59
N PHE A 20 15.96 2.03 2.28
CA PHE A 20 16.63 2.18 3.56
C PHE A 20 15.63 2.27 4.72
N THR A 21 15.97 1.66 5.87
CA THR A 21 15.22 1.82 7.13
C THR A 21 15.57 3.12 7.83
N ASP A 22 16.86 3.44 7.87
CA ASP A 22 17.38 4.72 8.34
C ASP A 22 18.01 5.45 7.15
N PHE A 23 17.67 6.71 7.01
CA PHE A 23 18.07 7.54 5.89
C PHE A 23 18.85 8.74 6.38
N VAL A 24 20.17 8.68 6.20
CA VAL A 24 21.06 9.82 6.41
C VAL A 24 21.72 10.13 5.08
N LEU A 25 21.24 11.18 4.41
CA LEU A 25 21.80 11.67 3.16
C LEU A 25 23.18 12.29 3.44
N THR A 26 24.22 11.72 2.86
CA THR A 26 25.61 12.18 3.04
C THR A 26 26.14 12.95 1.84
N CYS A 27 25.55 12.73 0.66
CA CYS A 27 25.82 13.49 -0.55
C CYS A 27 24.59 13.44 -1.47
N GLY A 28 24.16 14.57 -1.95
CA GLY A 28 23.05 14.69 -2.90
C GLY A 28 23.49 14.85 -4.35
N PRO A 29 22.52 15.01 -5.28
CA PRO A 29 22.79 15.30 -6.68
C PRO A 29 23.67 16.54 -6.84
N ASN A 30 24.70 16.45 -7.69
CA ASN A 30 25.61 17.55 -7.99
C ASN A 30 26.40 18.14 -6.79
N GLU A 31 26.35 17.55 -5.60
CA GLU A 31 26.96 18.11 -4.39
C GLU A 31 28.48 17.84 -4.26
N SER A 32 29.00 16.87 -4.97
CA SER A 32 30.43 16.53 -4.94
C SER A 32 31.00 16.32 -6.35
N LYS A 33 32.33 16.30 -6.46
CA LYS A 33 32.98 15.95 -7.74
C LYS A 33 32.57 14.56 -8.27
N TYR A 34 32.14 13.66 -7.38
CA TYR A 34 31.71 12.31 -7.73
C TYR A 34 30.24 12.23 -8.16
N HIS A 35 29.43 13.24 -7.80
CA HIS A 35 28.02 13.37 -8.20
C HIS A 35 27.79 14.46 -9.24
N MET A 36 28.86 15.15 -9.69
CA MET A 36 28.71 16.26 -10.65
C MET A 36 28.10 15.74 -11.96
N GLY A 37 26.95 16.32 -12.32
CA GLY A 37 26.19 15.96 -13.52
C GLY A 37 25.43 14.65 -13.40
N THR A 38 25.18 14.16 -12.17
CA THR A 38 24.32 12.99 -11.88
C THR A 38 23.24 13.35 -10.88
N GLU A 39 22.16 12.57 -10.86
CA GLU A 39 21.10 12.62 -9.86
C GLU A 39 21.32 11.60 -8.73
N ALA A 40 22.54 11.05 -8.63
CA ALA A 40 22.91 10.06 -7.61
C ALA A 40 22.88 10.65 -6.20
N ILE A 41 22.62 9.77 -5.22
CA ILE A 41 22.73 10.10 -3.79
C ILE A 41 23.58 9.06 -3.06
N ASP A 42 24.27 9.53 -2.00
CA ASP A 42 24.92 8.67 -1.01
C ASP A 42 24.10 8.64 0.28
N VAL A 43 23.78 7.45 0.75
CA VAL A 43 22.98 7.23 1.97
C VAL A 43 23.72 6.30 2.90
N ARG A 44 23.85 6.68 4.18
CA ARG A 44 24.27 5.80 5.27
C ARG A 44 23.13 5.53 6.24
N GLY A 45 23.30 4.55 7.10
CA GLY A 45 22.41 4.30 8.22
C GLY A 45 22.62 5.27 9.39
N ALA A 46 21.97 5.02 10.53
CA ALA A 46 21.98 5.89 11.70
C ALA A 46 23.39 6.12 12.27
N GLU A 47 24.19 5.07 12.39
CA GLU A 47 25.53 5.12 12.99
C GLU A 47 26.63 5.19 11.94
N ILE A 48 27.62 6.04 12.14
CA ILE A 48 28.77 6.19 11.24
C ILE A 48 29.64 4.95 11.26
N GLY A 49 30.01 4.43 10.10
CA GLY A 49 30.89 3.29 9.95
C GLY A 49 30.22 1.94 10.19
N VAL A 50 28.92 1.91 10.48
CA VAL A 50 28.15 0.68 10.65
C VAL A 50 27.49 0.29 9.33
N SER A 51 27.65 -0.98 8.94
CA SER A 51 26.98 -1.54 7.76
C SER A 51 25.53 -1.85 8.07
N TYR A 52 24.62 -1.16 7.37
CA TYR A 52 23.19 -1.38 7.45
C TYR A 52 22.67 -2.13 6.23
N PRO A 53 21.69 -3.04 6.42
CA PRO A 53 21.04 -3.68 5.28
C PRO A 53 20.20 -2.66 4.51
N TYR A 54 20.10 -2.87 3.19
CA TYR A 54 19.12 -2.18 2.36
C TYR A 54 18.27 -3.21 1.61
N TYR A 55 17.06 -2.80 1.22
CA TYR A 55 15.99 -3.70 0.80
C TYR A 55 15.54 -3.39 -0.63
N ALA A 56 15.00 -4.39 -1.31
CA ALA A 56 14.48 -4.21 -2.66
C ALA A 56 13.30 -3.21 -2.65
N PRO A 57 13.41 -2.07 -3.36
CA PRO A 57 12.38 -1.03 -3.39
C PRO A 57 11.09 -1.49 -4.06
N ALA A 58 11.20 -2.44 -4.97
CA ALA A 58 10.14 -3.22 -5.62
C ALA A 58 10.72 -4.57 -5.99
N THR A 59 9.90 -5.54 -6.37
CA THR A 59 10.39 -6.83 -6.87
C THR A 59 11.30 -6.61 -8.07
N SER A 60 12.58 -6.92 -7.90
CA SER A 60 13.65 -6.52 -8.82
C SER A 60 14.52 -7.69 -9.24
N LYS A 61 15.01 -7.62 -10.48
CA LYS A 61 15.93 -8.59 -11.07
C LYS A 61 17.33 -7.99 -11.21
N CYS A 62 18.37 -8.74 -10.81
CA CYS A 62 19.74 -8.36 -11.05
C CYS A 62 20.08 -8.51 -12.54
N LEU A 63 20.58 -7.45 -13.16
CA LEU A 63 20.98 -7.43 -14.57
C LEU A 63 22.49 -7.57 -14.75
N ARG A 64 23.27 -6.87 -13.92
CA ARG A 64 24.74 -6.84 -13.97
C ARG A 64 25.32 -6.70 -12.57
N ILE A 65 26.54 -7.17 -12.37
CA ILE A 65 27.33 -6.92 -11.17
C ILE A 65 28.76 -6.50 -11.54
N TYR A 66 29.37 -5.70 -10.66
CA TYR A 66 30.76 -5.28 -10.73
C TYR A 66 31.39 -5.53 -9.34
N PRO A 67 31.96 -6.73 -9.09
CA PRO A 67 32.35 -7.18 -7.75
C PRO A 67 33.41 -6.29 -7.09
N GLU A 68 34.32 -5.71 -7.87
CA GLU A 68 35.44 -4.89 -7.36
C GLU A 68 34.95 -3.57 -6.70
N SER A 69 33.84 -3.05 -7.16
CA SER A 69 33.22 -1.84 -6.63
C SER A 69 31.96 -2.11 -5.80
N GLY A 70 31.58 -3.38 -5.64
CA GLY A 70 30.34 -3.74 -4.96
C GLY A 70 29.09 -3.18 -5.64
N GLN A 71 29.11 -3.11 -6.98
CA GLN A 71 28.00 -2.54 -7.76
C GLN A 71 27.07 -3.63 -8.29
N ALA A 72 25.79 -3.35 -8.25
CA ALA A 72 24.78 -4.15 -8.92
C ALA A 72 23.76 -3.27 -9.64
N MET A 73 23.48 -3.61 -10.89
CA MET A 73 22.39 -3.02 -11.66
C MET A 73 21.15 -3.89 -11.51
N TRP A 74 20.08 -3.27 -11.12
CA TRP A 74 18.77 -3.87 -10.88
C TRP A 74 17.71 -3.25 -11.77
N GLN A 75 16.67 -4.01 -12.07
CA GLN A 75 15.48 -3.51 -12.74
C GLN A 75 14.24 -4.13 -12.13
N THR A 76 13.18 -3.35 -11.98
CA THR A 76 11.88 -3.87 -11.50
C THR A 76 11.33 -4.92 -12.45
N VAL A 77 10.80 -6.02 -11.90
CA VAL A 77 10.24 -7.12 -12.71
C VAL A 77 8.96 -6.68 -13.42
N ASN A 78 8.14 -5.88 -12.76
CA ASN A 78 6.91 -5.29 -13.29
C ASN A 78 7.02 -3.77 -13.36
N ASN A 79 6.04 -3.10 -13.96
CA ASN A 79 5.87 -1.67 -13.79
C ASN A 79 5.57 -1.37 -12.32
N VAL A 80 5.98 -0.19 -11.87
CA VAL A 80 5.80 0.28 -10.49
C VAL A 80 5.29 1.72 -10.48
N HIS A 81 4.68 2.15 -9.38
CA HIS A 81 4.30 3.54 -9.17
C HIS A 81 5.42 4.28 -8.45
N CYS A 82 5.94 5.35 -9.07
CA CYS A 82 6.91 6.26 -8.48
C CYS A 82 6.24 7.47 -7.80
N SER A 83 6.96 8.14 -6.93
CA SER A 83 6.45 9.23 -6.10
C SER A 83 6.04 10.48 -6.89
N ASN A 84 6.56 10.68 -8.12
CA ASN A 84 6.18 11.76 -9.03
C ASN A 84 4.94 11.46 -9.88
N GLY A 85 4.38 10.23 -9.79
CA GLY A 85 3.23 9.77 -10.58
C GLY A 85 3.62 8.98 -11.85
N TYR A 86 4.92 8.79 -12.12
CA TYR A 86 5.36 7.88 -13.18
C TYR A 86 4.91 6.45 -12.87
N THR A 87 4.49 5.74 -13.91
CA THR A 87 4.16 4.31 -13.84
C THR A 87 4.88 3.57 -14.96
N GLY A 88 5.87 2.77 -14.60
CA GLY A 88 6.72 2.07 -15.56
C GLY A 88 7.81 1.25 -14.89
N LYS A 89 8.76 0.78 -15.71
CA LYS A 89 9.97 0.13 -15.22
C LYS A 89 10.90 1.15 -14.59
N VAL A 90 11.54 0.75 -13.48
CA VAL A 90 12.67 1.48 -12.89
C VAL A 90 13.90 0.61 -12.98
N THR A 91 14.98 1.17 -13.54
CA THR A 91 16.33 0.60 -13.51
C THR A 91 17.15 1.39 -12.49
N TYR A 92 17.95 0.71 -11.67
CA TYR A 92 18.74 1.38 -10.65
C TYR A 92 20.07 0.69 -10.39
N MET A 93 21.04 1.44 -9.88
CA MET A 93 22.36 0.98 -9.51
C MET A 93 22.54 1.14 -8.01
N THR A 94 23.03 0.11 -7.33
CA THR A 94 23.55 0.17 -5.96
C THR A 94 25.06 -0.04 -5.98
N VAL A 95 25.80 0.70 -5.15
CA VAL A 95 27.28 0.68 -5.15
C VAL A 95 27.82 0.54 -3.72
N HIS A 96 29.05 0.07 -3.62
CA HIS A 96 29.86 -0.12 -2.40
C HIS A 96 29.45 -1.28 -1.50
N ASP A 97 28.61 -2.20 -1.96
CA ASP A 97 28.20 -3.37 -1.18
C ASP A 97 29.36 -4.36 -0.96
N ASP A 98 29.75 -4.57 0.30
CA ASP A 98 30.79 -5.51 0.68
C ASP A 98 30.35 -6.98 0.60
N THR A 99 29.04 -7.23 0.56
CA THR A 99 28.40 -8.55 0.67
C THR A 99 27.62 -8.97 -0.55
N LEU A 100 27.77 -8.25 -1.67
CA LEU A 100 27.02 -8.49 -2.89
C LEU A 100 27.08 -9.95 -3.35
N ASN A 101 25.93 -10.62 -3.34
CA ASN A 101 25.80 -12.04 -3.70
C ASN A 101 24.63 -12.25 -4.69
N ALA A 102 24.66 -11.53 -5.80
CA ALA A 102 23.64 -11.63 -6.84
C ALA A 102 24.22 -12.30 -8.11
N ILE A 103 23.39 -13.04 -8.82
CA ILE A 103 23.74 -13.67 -10.10
C ILE A 103 22.97 -12.95 -11.21
N PRO A 104 23.66 -12.24 -12.13
CA PRO A 104 23.03 -11.55 -13.23
C PRO A 104 22.10 -12.46 -14.05
N GLY A 105 20.92 -11.93 -14.36
CA GLY A 105 19.91 -12.65 -15.12
C GLY A 105 19.14 -13.74 -14.36
N GLN A 106 19.57 -14.14 -13.17
CA GLN A 106 18.97 -15.21 -12.37
C GLN A 106 18.37 -14.72 -11.06
N THR A 107 19.10 -13.86 -10.31
CA THR A 107 18.65 -13.39 -9.01
C THR A 107 17.47 -12.43 -9.15
N VAL A 108 16.33 -12.79 -8.54
CA VAL A 108 15.16 -11.95 -8.37
C VAL A 108 14.91 -11.78 -6.87
N VAL A 109 14.80 -10.53 -6.42
CA VAL A 109 14.57 -10.17 -5.02
C VAL A 109 13.18 -9.56 -4.89
N PRO A 110 12.27 -10.18 -4.11
CA PRO A 110 10.95 -9.61 -3.85
C PRO A 110 11.03 -8.28 -3.10
N GLN A 111 10.05 -7.39 -3.32
CA GLN A 111 9.93 -6.14 -2.59
C GLN A 111 10.05 -6.36 -1.07
N GLY A 112 10.82 -5.52 -0.38
CA GLY A 112 11.03 -5.58 1.06
C GLY A 112 11.98 -6.68 1.54
N SER A 113 12.46 -7.56 0.65
CA SER A 113 13.52 -8.50 1.00
C SER A 113 14.88 -7.81 0.93
N GLN A 114 15.84 -8.26 1.73
CA GLN A 114 17.19 -7.70 1.74
C GLN A 114 17.83 -7.83 0.35
N LEU A 115 18.30 -6.70 -0.16
CA LEU A 115 18.99 -6.59 -1.45
C LEU A 115 20.49 -6.66 -1.28
N GLY A 116 21.01 -6.04 -0.22
CA GLY A 116 22.42 -5.96 0.10
C GLY A 116 22.70 -5.26 1.43
N ASN A 117 23.97 -4.88 1.63
CA ASN A 117 24.42 -4.12 2.80
C ASN A 117 25.28 -2.93 2.36
N MET A 118 25.13 -1.82 3.05
CA MET A 118 26.01 -0.66 2.89
C MET A 118 27.45 -1.06 3.18
N GLY A 119 28.39 -0.63 2.37
CA GLY A 119 29.76 -1.05 2.48
C GLY A 119 30.78 -0.01 2.04
N THR A 120 31.99 -0.47 1.73
CA THR A 120 33.15 0.36 1.40
C THR A 120 33.88 -0.07 0.14
N LYS A 121 33.39 -1.05 -0.61
CA LYS A 121 34.05 -1.50 -1.84
C LYS A 121 34.20 -0.38 -2.88
N GLY A 122 35.27 -0.42 -3.62
CA GLY A 122 35.58 0.55 -4.65
C GLY A 122 36.08 1.88 -4.06
N ASN A 123 35.62 2.99 -4.62
CA ASN A 123 36.06 4.35 -4.21
C ASN A 123 35.13 4.97 -3.18
N ALA A 124 35.06 4.40 -1.99
CA ALA A 124 34.24 4.89 -0.88
C ALA A 124 35.10 5.50 0.22
N SER A 125 34.69 6.62 0.80
CA SER A 125 35.34 7.28 1.95
C SER A 125 34.81 6.81 3.30
N GLY A 126 33.74 6.02 3.33
CA GLY A 126 33.10 5.46 4.52
C GLY A 126 31.98 4.50 4.15
N VAL A 127 31.37 3.87 5.15
CA VAL A 127 30.28 2.91 4.93
C VAL A 127 29.01 3.66 4.49
N HIS A 128 28.56 3.40 3.25
CA HIS A 128 27.35 3.96 2.66
C HIS A 128 26.85 3.10 1.49
N CYS A 129 25.71 3.45 0.94
CA CYS A 129 25.23 3.00 -0.36
C CYS A 129 25.12 4.22 -1.27
N HIS A 130 25.83 4.20 -2.39
CA HIS A 130 25.59 5.10 -3.50
C HIS A 130 24.49 4.50 -4.36
N ILE A 131 23.46 5.28 -4.71
CA ILE A 131 22.32 4.78 -5.48
C ILE A 131 21.88 5.80 -6.54
N GLU A 132 21.57 5.26 -7.73
CA GLU A 132 21.11 5.99 -8.90
C GLU A 132 19.84 5.35 -9.44
N PHE A 133 18.92 6.15 -10.01
CA PHE A 133 17.66 5.67 -10.58
C PHE A 133 17.43 6.17 -11.99
N SER A 134 16.76 5.34 -12.79
CA SER A 134 16.23 5.71 -14.10
C SER A 134 14.79 5.24 -14.22
N GLU A 135 13.85 6.14 -14.53
CA GLU A 135 12.45 5.83 -14.84
C GLU A 135 12.32 5.24 -16.25
N SER A 136 13.02 4.15 -16.50
CA SER A 136 13.09 3.52 -17.82
C SER A 136 13.43 2.02 -17.71
N ALA A 137 13.04 1.27 -18.74
CA ALA A 137 13.58 -0.05 -19.01
C ALA A 137 14.96 -0.01 -19.70
N ASP A 138 15.42 1.17 -20.13
CA ASP A 138 16.74 1.35 -20.69
C ASP A 138 17.82 1.09 -19.61
N THR A 139 18.81 0.28 -19.96
CA THR A 139 19.93 -0.09 -19.10
C THR A 139 21.24 0.57 -19.53
N SER A 140 21.13 1.62 -20.37
CA SER A 140 22.28 2.39 -20.84
C SER A 140 22.89 3.17 -19.70
N TRP A 141 24.17 2.93 -19.45
CA TRP A 141 24.93 3.52 -18.37
C TRP A 141 26.29 3.94 -18.89
N PHE A 142 26.63 5.20 -18.79
CA PHE A 142 27.78 5.80 -19.46
C PHE A 142 28.44 6.86 -18.59
N LYS A 143 29.63 7.32 -18.99
CA LYS A 143 30.31 8.44 -18.35
C LYS A 143 29.83 9.77 -18.94
N ASN A 144 29.47 10.69 -18.06
CA ASN A 144 29.15 12.07 -18.42
C ASN A 144 30.43 12.89 -18.69
N SER A 145 30.30 14.17 -19.02
CA SER A 145 31.43 15.09 -19.29
C SER A 145 32.33 15.33 -18.09
N TYR A 146 31.89 15.05 -16.88
CA TYR A 146 32.68 15.16 -15.64
C TYR A 146 33.41 13.85 -15.29
N GLY A 147 33.16 12.77 -16.06
CA GLY A 147 33.79 11.47 -15.86
C GLY A 147 33.01 10.56 -14.89
N ASN A 148 31.85 10.99 -14.40
CA ASN A 148 30.97 10.18 -13.54
C ASN A 148 30.06 9.32 -14.38
N TYR A 149 29.78 8.10 -13.88
CA TYR A 149 28.82 7.22 -14.52
C TYR A 149 27.39 7.63 -14.17
N MET A 150 26.46 7.46 -15.10
CA MET A 150 25.06 7.77 -14.93
C MET A 150 24.16 7.01 -15.91
N PHE A 151 22.88 6.92 -15.62
CA PHE A 151 21.88 6.41 -16.56
C PHE A 151 21.52 7.46 -17.62
N ASN A 152 21.08 7.00 -18.80
CA ASN A 152 20.64 7.90 -19.87
C ASN A 152 19.41 8.74 -19.49
N ASN A 153 18.51 8.15 -18.71
CA ASN A 153 17.29 8.79 -18.19
C ASN A 153 17.33 8.79 -16.66
N GLU A 154 18.40 9.34 -16.10
CA GLU A 154 18.58 9.44 -14.67
C GLU A 154 17.58 10.43 -14.07
N VAL A 155 17.05 10.10 -12.89
CA VAL A 155 16.00 10.86 -12.23
C VAL A 155 16.38 11.06 -10.76
N ASP A 156 16.12 12.26 -10.25
CA ASP A 156 16.29 12.58 -8.84
C ASP A 156 15.52 11.56 -7.97
N PRO A 157 16.19 10.90 -7.03
CA PRO A 157 15.60 9.92 -6.13
C PRO A 157 14.34 10.40 -5.39
N GLU A 158 14.23 11.69 -5.12
CA GLU A 158 13.03 12.32 -4.54
C GLU A 158 11.78 12.10 -5.39
N ASN A 159 11.96 12.02 -6.71
CA ASN A 159 10.86 11.79 -7.65
C ASN A 159 10.51 10.32 -7.86
N VAL A 160 11.34 9.39 -7.37
CA VAL A 160 11.15 7.94 -7.59
C VAL A 160 10.63 7.24 -6.35
N MET A 161 11.21 7.52 -5.18
CA MET A 161 10.97 6.76 -3.96
C MET A 161 9.83 7.32 -3.11
N TYR A 162 9.06 6.40 -2.49
CA TYR A 162 8.20 6.69 -1.35
C TYR A 162 8.90 6.34 -0.03
N MET A 163 8.80 7.20 0.97
CA MET A 163 9.52 7.11 2.25
C MET A 163 8.75 6.37 3.37
N ASN A 164 7.72 5.62 3.07
CA ASN A 164 6.98 4.85 4.06
C ASN A 164 7.91 3.88 4.82
N ASP A 165 7.73 3.79 6.14
CA ASP A 165 8.59 3.01 7.05
C ASP A 165 10.09 3.37 7.02
N THR A 166 10.45 4.50 6.43
CA THR A 166 11.81 5.05 6.43
C THR A 166 11.94 6.10 7.53
N ASN A 167 12.91 5.93 8.42
CA ASN A 167 13.27 6.93 9.41
C ASN A 167 14.26 7.92 8.79
N ILE A 168 13.80 9.12 8.44
CA ILE A 168 14.65 10.19 7.91
C ILE A 168 15.33 10.87 9.10
N ILE A 169 16.62 10.57 9.29
CA ILE A 169 17.45 11.15 10.36
C ILE A 169 18.04 12.48 9.87
N TYR A 170 18.56 12.50 8.66
CA TYR A 170 19.06 13.68 7.98
C TYR A 170 18.83 13.54 6.47
N GLY A 171 18.21 14.54 5.89
CA GLY A 171 17.94 14.61 4.46
C GLY A 171 17.24 15.93 4.15
N TYR A 172 17.36 16.40 2.94
CA TYR A 172 16.63 17.55 2.40
C TYR A 172 15.84 17.08 1.18
N GLY A 173 14.86 17.88 0.77
CA GLY A 173 13.98 17.58 -0.35
C GLY A 173 12.53 17.41 0.07
N ASN A 174 11.64 17.18 -0.90
CA ASN A 174 10.21 17.04 -0.71
C ASN A 174 9.80 15.55 -0.76
N TRP A 175 10.45 14.74 0.07
CA TRP A 175 10.22 13.31 0.15
C TRP A 175 8.74 12.98 0.35
N LYS A 176 8.20 12.09 -0.46
CA LYS A 176 6.78 11.74 -0.48
C LYS A 176 6.52 10.42 0.21
N TYR A 177 5.32 10.31 0.73
CA TYR A 177 4.79 9.08 1.32
C TYR A 177 3.63 8.59 0.46
N ILE A 178 3.42 7.27 0.41
CA ILE A 178 2.21 6.73 -0.19
C ILE A 178 1.02 7.40 0.50
N PRO A 179 0.11 8.03 -0.24
CA PRO A 179 -1.07 8.64 0.35
C PRO A 179 -1.78 7.60 1.21
N LYS A 180 -1.96 7.90 2.50
CA LYS A 180 -2.77 7.06 3.36
C LYS A 180 -4.17 7.05 2.78
N GLU A 181 -4.64 5.91 2.31
CA GLU A 181 -6.02 5.79 1.86
C GLU A 181 -6.92 6.17 3.03
N THR A 182 -7.50 7.34 2.95
CA THR A 182 -8.54 7.75 3.88
C THR A 182 -9.85 7.26 3.29
N HIS A 183 -10.23 6.04 3.64
CA HIS A 183 -11.59 5.61 3.42
C HIS A 183 -12.52 6.54 4.19
N LYS A 184 -13.57 6.98 3.52
CA LYS A 184 -14.57 7.86 4.13
C LYS A 184 -15.50 7.06 5.02
N ILE A 185 -15.91 5.86 4.56
CA ILE A 185 -16.75 4.93 5.30
C ILE A 185 -16.31 3.49 5.07
N GLY A 186 -16.10 2.75 6.15
CA GLY A 186 -15.80 1.33 6.15
C GLY A 186 -16.98 0.52 6.71
N TYR A 187 -17.15 -0.69 6.24
CA TYR A 187 -18.16 -1.61 6.77
C TYR A 187 -17.75 -3.06 6.53
N GLN A 188 -18.24 -3.94 7.40
CA GLN A 188 -17.86 -5.35 7.42
C GLN A 188 -19.09 -6.18 7.75
N CYS A 189 -19.36 -7.25 6.99
CA CYS A 189 -20.47 -8.16 7.21
C CYS A 189 -20.03 -9.47 7.83
N HIS A 190 -20.85 -9.99 8.76
CA HIS A 190 -20.84 -11.39 9.18
C HIS A 190 -21.83 -12.17 8.32
N VAL A 191 -21.32 -13.18 7.63
CA VAL A 191 -22.09 -13.98 6.67
C VAL A 191 -22.16 -15.43 7.13
N GLN A 192 -23.31 -16.05 6.93
CA GLN A 192 -23.54 -17.45 7.20
C GLN A 192 -22.41 -18.34 6.66
N ASP A 193 -21.86 -19.23 7.51
CA ASP A 193 -20.80 -20.20 7.20
C ASP A 193 -19.45 -19.59 6.77
N GLU A 194 -19.35 -18.25 6.66
CA GLU A 194 -18.11 -17.53 6.32
C GLU A 194 -17.57 -16.71 7.51
N GLY A 195 -18.44 -16.30 8.44
CA GLY A 195 -18.08 -15.43 9.55
C GLY A 195 -17.88 -13.97 9.11
N TRP A 196 -17.03 -13.23 9.84
CA TRP A 196 -16.67 -11.86 9.49
C TRP A 196 -15.79 -11.85 8.24
N GLN A 197 -16.27 -11.15 7.20
CA GLN A 197 -15.50 -10.91 5.97
C GLN A 197 -14.50 -9.77 6.16
N ASP A 198 -13.64 -9.53 5.17
CA ASP A 198 -12.78 -8.36 5.14
C ASP A 198 -13.59 -7.06 5.06
N TRP A 199 -13.02 -5.97 5.63
CA TRP A 199 -13.59 -4.64 5.52
C TRP A 199 -13.75 -4.23 4.06
N LYS A 200 -14.87 -3.62 3.75
CA LYS A 200 -15.21 -2.99 2.48
C LYS A 200 -15.35 -1.48 2.69
N PHE A 201 -15.11 -0.71 1.63
CA PHE A 201 -15.03 0.74 1.73
C PHE A 201 -15.75 1.41 0.56
N ASP A 202 -16.32 2.59 0.81
CA ASP A 202 -16.74 3.55 -0.21
C ASP A 202 -17.48 2.94 -1.41
N GLY A 203 -18.54 2.20 -1.19
CA GLY A 203 -19.39 1.60 -2.22
C GLY A 203 -18.97 0.19 -2.68
N GLN A 204 -17.95 -0.41 -2.08
CA GLN A 204 -17.64 -1.82 -2.32
C GLN A 204 -18.72 -2.72 -1.71
N THR A 205 -18.98 -3.86 -2.32
CA THR A 205 -19.96 -4.84 -1.81
C THR A 205 -19.42 -5.59 -0.61
N ALA A 206 -20.07 -5.48 0.55
CA ALA A 206 -19.92 -6.38 1.71
C ALA A 206 -21.07 -7.38 1.76
N GLY A 207 -20.80 -8.62 2.17
CA GLY A 207 -21.73 -9.72 2.09
C GLY A 207 -21.54 -10.54 0.83
N THR A 208 -22.59 -11.24 0.39
CA THR A 208 -22.54 -12.11 -0.79
C THR A 208 -23.77 -11.90 -1.68
N THR A 209 -23.58 -12.06 -3.00
CA THR A 209 -24.70 -12.09 -3.96
C THR A 209 -24.67 -13.42 -4.71
N GLY A 210 -25.84 -14.01 -4.99
CA GLY A 210 -25.96 -15.25 -5.74
C GLY A 210 -25.48 -16.52 -5.02
N LYS A 211 -25.09 -16.42 -3.74
CA LYS A 211 -24.66 -17.58 -2.93
C LYS A 211 -25.72 -18.11 -1.98
N SER A 212 -26.88 -17.49 -1.94
CA SER A 212 -27.99 -17.85 -1.03
C SER A 212 -27.57 -17.87 0.46
N LYS A 213 -26.61 -17.03 0.86
CA LYS A 213 -26.13 -16.89 2.24
C LYS A 213 -26.70 -15.65 2.88
N ARG A 214 -27.16 -15.78 4.13
CA ARG A 214 -27.68 -14.63 4.88
C ARG A 214 -26.57 -13.78 5.47
N MET A 215 -26.77 -12.48 5.50
CA MET A 215 -26.05 -11.58 6.37
C MET A 215 -26.65 -11.66 7.77
N GLU A 216 -25.81 -11.88 8.79
CA GLU A 216 -26.21 -12.06 10.18
C GLU A 216 -25.93 -10.81 11.03
N ALA A 217 -24.83 -10.09 10.71
CA ALA A 217 -24.47 -8.85 11.37
C ALA A 217 -23.65 -7.94 10.46
N ILE A 218 -23.57 -6.66 10.85
CA ILE A 218 -22.72 -5.63 10.21
C ILE A 218 -22.02 -4.80 11.27
N ARG A 219 -20.81 -4.32 10.95
CA ARG A 219 -20.09 -3.23 11.61
C ARG A 219 -19.87 -2.10 10.63
N ILE A 220 -19.86 -0.86 11.13
CA ILE A 220 -19.63 0.34 10.32
C ILE A 220 -18.56 1.19 11.01
N ASP A 221 -17.54 1.58 10.25
CA ASP A 221 -16.48 2.53 10.64
C ASP A 221 -16.69 3.83 9.87
N TYR A 222 -17.05 4.90 10.59
CA TYR A 222 -17.27 6.22 10.02
C TYR A 222 -16.84 7.30 11.00
N LYS A 223 -16.20 8.35 10.52
CA LYS A 223 -15.72 9.46 11.37
C LYS A 223 -16.83 10.36 11.89
N GLY A 224 -18.00 10.36 11.23
CA GLY A 224 -19.18 11.11 11.65
C GLY A 224 -20.07 10.29 12.59
N ASP A 225 -21.17 10.92 13.03
CA ASP A 225 -22.17 10.25 13.86
C ASP A 225 -23.00 9.27 13.03
N VAL A 226 -23.09 8.04 13.49
CA VAL A 226 -23.95 6.99 12.92
C VAL A 226 -24.89 6.47 13.99
N TYR A 227 -26.15 6.30 13.62
CA TYR A 227 -27.17 5.64 14.44
C TYR A 227 -27.76 4.49 13.64
N ALA A 228 -28.09 3.40 14.31
CA ALA A 228 -28.57 2.19 13.66
C ALA A 228 -29.77 1.56 14.39
N LYS A 229 -30.71 1.06 13.60
CA LYS A 229 -31.73 0.10 14.03
C LYS A 229 -31.75 -1.07 13.05
N ALA A 230 -31.99 -2.27 13.54
CA ALA A 230 -32.08 -3.44 12.69
C ALA A 230 -33.28 -4.31 13.07
N HIS A 231 -33.91 -4.92 12.06
CA HIS A 231 -34.88 -5.99 12.26
C HIS A 231 -34.17 -7.33 12.04
N ILE A 232 -34.25 -8.18 13.05
CA ILE A 232 -33.54 -9.47 13.11
C ILE A 232 -34.58 -10.57 13.22
N GLN A 233 -34.36 -11.66 12.51
CA GLN A 233 -35.21 -12.85 12.58
C GLN A 233 -35.46 -13.27 14.02
N ASP A 234 -36.75 -13.52 14.37
CA ASP A 234 -37.23 -14.02 15.68
C ASP A 234 -36.92 -13.08 16.88
N ILE A 235 -36.31 -11.91 16.64
CA ILE A 235 -36.04 -10.90 17.66
C ILE A 235 -36.90 -9.65 17.42
N GLY A 236 -37.05 -9.24 16.15
CA GLY A 236 -37.74 -8.02 15.78
C GLY A 236 -36.77 -6.82 15.69
N TRP A 237 -37.30 -5.62 15.92
CA TRP A 237 -36.52 -4.39 15.88
C TRP A 237 -35.69 -4.17 17.13
N GLU A 238 -34.37 -3.99 16.93
CA GLU A 238 -33.43 -3.53 17.94
C GLU A 238 -32.90 -2.14 17.59
N ASP A 239 -32.80 -1.27 18.60
CA ASP A 239 -32.24 0.09 18.49
C ASP A 239 -30.87 0.14 19.14
N TYR A 240 -29.83 0.31 18.34
CA TYR A 240 -28.42 0.38 18.80
C TYR A 240 -28.01 1.81 19.21
N GLY A 241 -28.88 2.80 18.97
CA GLY A 241 -28.54 4.20 19.21
C GLY A 241 -27.36 4.68 18.37
N LYS A 242 -26.50 5.50 18.97
CA LYS A 242 -25.22 5.92 18.33
C LYS A 242 -24.23 4.77 18.40
N ILE A 243 -23.68 4.42 17.25
CA ILE A 243 -22.76 3.29 17.10
C ILE A 243 -21.32 3.74 16.89
N ASP A 244 -20.38 2.83 17.11
CA ASP A 244 -18.95 2.93 16.78
C ASP A 244 -18.48 1.68 16.01
N ILE A 245 -17.19 1.62 15.66
CA ILE A 245 -16.57 0.52 14.92
C ILE A 245 -16.70 -0.85 15.61
N ASN A 246 -16.88 -0.88 16.94
CA ASN A 246 -16.99 -2.11 17.73
C ASN A 246 -18.44 -2.60 17.85
N THR A 247 -19.43 -1.74 17.50
CA THR A 247 -20.83 -2.06 17.62
C THR A 247 -21.22 -3.11 16.58
N ILE A 248 -21.74 -4.25 17.04
CA ILE A 248 -22.29 -5.32 16.20
C ILE A 248 -23.80 -5.09 16.02
N ILE A 249 -24.21 -4.77 14.80
CA ILE A 249 -25.62 -4.61 14.45
C ILE A 249 -26.08 -5.94 13.89
N GLY A 250 -26.95 -6.65 14.60
CA GLY A 250 -27.36 -8.01 14.31
C GLY A 250 -26.82 -9.02 15.31
N THR A 251 -26.74 -10.30 14.94
CA THR A 251 -26.27 -11.39 15.80
C THR A 251 -25.14 -12.17 15.17
N THR A 252 -24.30 -12.80 16.00
CA THR A 252 -23.26 -13.73 15.55
C THR A 252 -23.39 -15.06 16.29
N GLY A 253 -23.27 -16.18 15.57
CA GLY A 253 -23.37 -17.52 16.17
C GLY A 253 -24.79 -17.98 16.52
N GLU A 254 -25.83 -17.19 16.24
CA GLU A 254 -27.24 -17.50 16.52
C GLU A 254 -27.99 -17.99 15.29
N SER A 255 -27.37 -18.03 14.15
CA SER A 255 -27.98 -18.39 12.86
C SER A 255 -29.23 -17.58 12.48
N LYS A 256 -29.29 -16.32 12.94
CA LYS A 256 -30.39 -15.37 12.65
C LYS A 256 -29.97 -14.40 11.55
N ARG A 257 -30.87 -14.16 10.61
CA ARG A 257 -30.63 -13.22 9.52
C ARG A 257 -30.98 -11.78 9.90
N LEU A 258 -30.24 -10.84 9.37
CA LEU A 258 -30.72 -9.47 9.22
C LEU A 258 -31.80 -9.43 8.14
N GLU A 259 -32.91 -8.78 8.43
CA GLU A 259 -34.06 -8.65 7.54
C GLU A 259 -34.25 -7.21 7.06
N CYS A 260 -33.93 -6.23 7.92
CA CYS A 260 -34.05 -4.82 7.58
C CYS A 260 -33.07 -3.95 8.39
N LEU A 261 -32.61 -2.87 7.79
CA LEU A 261 -31.77 -1.83 8.43
C LEU A 261 -32.40 -0.46 8.29
N CYS A 262 -32.26 0.35 9.34
CA CYS A 262 -32.54 1.78 9.33
C CYS A 262 -31.29 2.50 9.87
N LEU A 263 -30.58 3.23 9.01
CA LEU A 263 -29.35 3.92 9.35
C LEU A 263 -29.53 5.43 9.31
N LYS A 264 -28.79 6.16 10.16
CA LYS A 264 -28.69 7.62 10.14
C LYS A 264 -27.24 8.03 10.14
N GLY A 265 -26.83 8.88 9.18
CA GLY A 265 -25.50 9.43 9.00
C GLY A 265 -25.38 10.22 7.71
N ASN A 266 -24.21 10.80 7.45
CA ASN A 266 -23.99 11.58 6.21
C ASN A 266 -23.52 10.66 5.06
N PHE A 267 -24.36 9.67 4.74
CA PHE A 267 -24.08 8.69 3.67
C PHE A 267 -25.38 8.16 3.07
N LYS A 268 -25.27 7.48 1.96
CA LYS A 268 -26.33 6.68 1.33
C LYS A 268 -25.95 5.22 1.29
N TYR A 269 -26.93 4.34 1.29
CA TYR A 269 -26.72 2.90 1.25
C TYR A 269 -27.78 2.18 0.43
N ARG A 270 -27.46 0.96 0.01
CA ARG A 270 -28.40 0.02 -0.60
C ARG A 270 -28.11 -1.39 -0.11
N VAL A 271 -29.09 -2.25 -0.16
CA VAL A 271 -28.98 -3.65 0.29
C VAL A 271 -29.42 -4.62 -0.80
N HIS A 272 -28.80 -5.79 -0.81
CA HIS A 272 -29.25 -6.92 -1.64
C HIS A 272 -30.13 -7.81 -0.81
N ILE A 273 -31.34 -8.11 -1.32
CA ILE A 273 -32.36 -8.91 -0.65
C ILE A 273 -32.56 -10.18 -1.45
N GLN A 274 -32.74 -11.29 -0.75
CA GLN A 274 -33.08 -12.58 -1.32
C GLN A 274 -34.25 -12.44 -2.33
N ASP A 275 -34.11 -13.07 -3.50
CA ASP A 275 -35.10 -13.14 -4.57
C ASP A 275 -35.58 -11.78 -5.14
N THR A 276 -35.06 -10.66 -4.59
CA THR A 276 -35.40 -9.30 -5.03
C THR A 276 -34.21 -8.62 -5.72
N GLY A 277 -32.97 -8.86 -5.24
CA GLY A 277 -31.76 -8.22 -5.73
C GLY A 277 -31.49 -6.90 -5.01
N TRP A 278 -30.74 -6.01 -5.67
CA TRP A 278 -30.37 -4.70 -5.11
C TRP A 278 -31.52 -3.73 -5.06
N THR A 279 -31.71 -3.11 -3.90
CA THR A 279 -32.61 -1.95 -3.73
C THR A 279 -32.04 -0.72 -4.41
N ASN A 280 -32.85 0.34 -4.55
CA ASN A 280 -32.33 1.66 -4.90
C ASN A 280 -31.48 2.23 -3.76
N TRP A 281 -30.57 3.14 -4.10
CA TRP A 281 -29.82 3.93 -3.12
C TRP A 281 -30.75 4.81 -2.28
N THR A 282 -30.55 4.79 -0.97
CA THR A 282 -31.33 5.59 -0.01
C THR A 282 -30.40 6.36 0.91
N VAL A 283 -30.71 7.63 1.16
CA VAL A 283 -29.99 8.45 2.15
C VAL A 283 -30.25 7.89 3.56
N ALA A 284 -29.23 7.84 4.38
CA ALA A 284 -29.31 7.40 5.77
C ALA A 284 -29.89 8.51 6.66
N ASP A 285 -31.20 8.74 6.55
CA ASP A 285 -31.93 9.79 7.26
C ASP A 285 -32.46 9.38 8.65
N GLY A 286 -32.37 8.09 9.00
CA GLY A 286 -32.88 7.51 10.23
C GLY A 286 -34.39 7.23 10.20
N ILE A 287 -35.04 7.35 9.02
CA ILE A 287 -36.45 7.09 8.82
C ILE A 287 -36.65 5.95 7.81
N ALA A 288 -35.96 6.04 6.68
CA ALA A 288 -36.05 5.04 5.63
C ALA A 288 -35.47 3.68 6.09
N THR A 289 -36.24 2.62 5.86
CA THR A 289 -35.85 1.25 6.16
C THR A 289 -35.49 0.51 4.88
N MET A 290 -34.38 -0.23 4.90
CA MET A 290 -33.86 -0.97 3.77
C MET A 290 -33.82 -2.47 4.10
N GLY A 291 -34.60 -3.23 3.35
CA GLY A 291 -34.87 -4.66 3.62
C GLY A 291 -36.35 -4.97 3.65
N THR A 292 -36.74 -6.03 4.33
CA THR A 292 -38.15 -6.45 4.47
C THR A 292 -38.46 -6.78 5.92
N VAL A 293 -39.71 -6.57 6.31
CA VAL A 293 -40.22 -6.94 7.63
C VAL A 293 -41.43 -7.86 7.42
N GLY A 294 -41.47 -9.00 8.14
CA GLY A 294 -42.56 -9.96 8.07
C GLY A 294 -42.65 -10.80 6.78
N GLN A 295 -41.66 -10.71 5.90
CA GLN A 295 -41.61 -11.47 4.65
C GLN A 295 -40.63 -12.66 4.72
N ALA A 296 -39.92 -12.82 5.83
CA ALA A 296 -38.92 -13.85 6.03
C ALA A 296 -37.79 -13.89 4.95
N LEU A 297 -37.53 -12.75 4.29
CA LEU A 297 -36.46 -12.60 3.31
C LEU A 297 -35.19 -12.09 4.00
N ARG A 298 -34.05 -12.69 3.67
CA ARG A 298 -32.73 -12.29 4.22
C ARG A 298 -32.12 -11.16 3.45
N MET A 299 -31.40 -10.30 4.13
CA MET A 299 -30.38 -9.48 3.51
C MET A 299 -29.15 -10.35 3.20
N GLU A 300 -28.52 -10.11 2.06
CA GLU A 300 -27.39 -10.88 1.57
C GLU A 300 -26.13 -10.03 1.43
N ALA A 301 -26.26 -8.74 1.08
CA ALA A 301 -25.16 -7.79 0.93
C ALA A 301 -25.60 -6.36 1.15
N ILE A 302 -24.62 -5.48 1.33
CA ILE A 302 -24.80 -4.04 1.50
C ILE A 302 -23.67 -3.27 0.80
N GLU A 303 -23.97 -2.07 0.33
CA GLU A 303 -23.03 -1.06 -0.14
C GLU A 303 -23.36 0.26 0.53
N ILE A 304 -22.34 1.01 0.96
CA ILE A 304 -22.46 2.30 1.64
C ILE A 304 -21.48 3.29 1.00
N VAL A 305 -21.94 4.52 0.74
CA VAL A 305 -21.14 5.62 0.14
C VAL A 305 -21.43 6.90 0.89
N GLU A 306 -20.40 7.64 1.29
CA GLU A 306 -20.53 8.98 1.85
C GLU A 306 -21.18 9.95 0.83
N LEU A 307 -21.96 10.94 1.32
CA LEU A 307 -22.63 11.97 0.50
C LEU A 307 -21.71 13.12 0.16
#